data_83be5faf38a7081146c3ffcfc257952d
#
_entry.id   83be5faf38a7081146c3ffcfc257952d
#
_cell.length_a   1.000
_cell.length_b   1.000
_cell.length_c   1.000
_cell.angle_alpha   90.00
_cell.angle_beta   90.00
_cell.angle_gamma   90.00
#
_symmetry.space_group_name_H-M   'P 1'
#
loop_
_entity.id
_entity.type
_entity.pdbx_description
1 polymer ?
#
loop_
_entity_poly.entity_id
_entity_poly.type
_entity_poly.pdbx_seq_one_letter_code
_entity_poly.pdbx_strand_id
1 'polypeptide(L)'
;MKIIAITQKGIHKTENEDRIIVGEAVLTDGTLSCEMESGILAVADGVGGNNAGSVASGYVADRLSALPDITAEALQEINAELLALSMEKAEYNGMASTLSGILFSEGKNRLFSVGNTRVYLLQSGRYLKQLTVDD
;
A
#
# COMPACT_ATOMS: atom_id res chain seq x y z
N MET A 1 -15.63 11.96 -0.73
CA MET A 1 -14.30 12.44 -0.31
C MET A 1 -13.44 12.67 -1.55
N LYS A 2 -12.75 13.79 -1.63
CA LYS A 2 -11.78 14.02 -2.71
C LYS A 2 -10.46 13.33 -2.39
N ILE A 3 -9.93 12.60 -3.35
CA ILE A 3 -8.69 11.84 -3.27
C ILE A 3 -7.69 12.42 -4.26
N ILE A 4 -6.46 12.58 -3.80
CA ILE A 4 -5.31 12.89 -4.64
C ILE A 4 -4.22 11.87 -4.29
N ALA A 5 -3.79 11.10 -5.26
CA ALA A 5 -2.73 10.12 -5.15
C ALA A 5 -1.56 10.51 -6.05
N ILE A 6 -0.36 10.50 -5.53
CA ILE A 6 0.86 10.85 -6.25
C ILE A 6 1.95 9.85 -5.89
N THR A 7 2.53 9.20 -6.88
CA THR A 7 3.72 8.37 -6.72
C THR A 7 4.68 8.62 -7.88
N GLN A 8 5.96 8.59 -7.59
CA GLN A 8 6.99 8.85 -8.59
C GLN A 8 8.25 8.04 -8.29
N LYS A 9 8.77 7.44 -9.32
CA LYS A 9 10.07 6.78 -9.26
C LYS A 9 11.16 7.76 -8.85
N GLY A 10 11.97 7.40 -7.86
CA GLY A 10 13.16 8.16 -7.47
C GLY A 10 14.19 8.23 -8.61
N ILE A 11 14.99 9.31 -8.63
CA ILE A 11 15.97 9.60 -9.71
C ILE A 11 17.04 8.52 -9.90
N HIS A 12 17.32 7.73 -8.87
CA HIS A 12 18.33 6.67 -8.89
C HIS A 12 17.77 5.25 -9.08
N LYS A 13 16.43 5.11 -9.16
CA LYS A 13 15.77 3.82 -9.33
C LYS A 13 15.46 3.56 -10.81
N THR A 14 15.50 2.30 -11.23
CA THR A 14 15.07 1.87 -12.56
C THR A 14 13.54 1.75 -12.64
N GLU A 15 12.91 1.34 -11.55
CA GLU A 15 11.47 1.19 -11.40
C GLU A 15 10.98 1.88 -10.13
N ASN A 16 9.69 2.22 -10.10
CA ASN A 16 9.02 2.62 -8.89
C ASN A 16 8.65 1.36 -8.08
N GLU A 17 9.19 1.25 -6.88
CA GLU A 17 8.93 0.13 -5.98
C GLU A 17 7.70 0.38 -5.07
N ASP A 18 7.13 1.59 -5.13
CA ASP A 18 5.90 1.94 -4.44
C ASP A 18 4.66 1.66 -5.28
N ARG A 19 3.54 1.39 -4.60
CA ARG A 19 2.21 1.31 -5.20
C ARG A 19 1.22 2.08 -4.34
N ILE A 20 0.28 2.77 -5.01
CA ILE A 20 -0.86 3.39 -4.33
C ILE A 20 -2.13 2.69 -4.78
N ILE A 21 -2.96 2.33 -3.81
CA ILE A 21 -4.25 1.69 -4.03
C ILE A 21 -5.34 2.74 -3.78
N VAL A 22 -6.21 2.94 -4.78
CA VAL A 22 -7.37 3.85 -4.71
C VAL A 22 -8.59 3.07 -5.17
N GLY A 23 -9.33 2.51 -4.22
CA GLY A 23 -10.41 1.57 -4.51
C GLY A 23 -9.88 0.32 -5.21
N GLU A 24 -10.36 0.06 -6.43
CA GLU A 24 -9.90 -1.04 -7.27
C GLU A 24 -8.69 -0.67 -8.16
N ALA A 25 -8.32 0.62 -8.20
CA ALA A 25 -7.21 1.09 -9.01
C ALA A 25 -5.88 0.98 -8.27
N VAL A 26 -4.84 0.56 -9.00
CA VAL A 26 -3.44 0.53 -8.54
C VAL A 26 -2.63 1.50 -9.37
N LEU A 27 -2.05 2.52 -8.72
CA LEU A 27 -1.18 3.51 -9.34
C LEU A 27 0.28 3.09 -9.17
N THR A 28 0.98 2.98 -10.29
CA THR A 28 2.41 2.59 -10.34
C THR A 28 3.34 3.77 -10.57
N ASP A 29 2.84 4.85 -11.18
CA ASP A 29 3.55 6.10 -11.41
C ASP A 29 2.56 7.23 -11.74
N GLY A 30 2.92 8.48 -11.43
CA GLY A 30 2.16 9.65 -11.79
C GLY A 30 1.14 10.09 -10.72
N THR A 31 0.06 10.68 -11.19
CA THR A 31 -0.95 11.32 -10.33
C THR A 31 -2.35 10.86 -10.71
N LEU A 32 -3.17 10.58 -9.69
CA LEU A 32 -4.60 10.31 -9.86
C LEU A 32 -5.39 11.25 -8.94
N SER A 33 -6.46 11.84 -9.48
CA SER A 33 -7.40 12.65 -8.71
C SER A 33 -8.83 12.15 -8.99
N CYS A 34 -9.56 11.82 -7.94
CA CYS A 34 -10.94 11.35 -8.04
C CYS A 34 -11.76 11.70 -6.80
N GLU A 35 -13.03 11.40 -6.85
CA GLU A 35 -13.94 11.44 -5.69
C GLU A 35 -14.46 10.04 -5.40
N MET A 36 -14.51 9.68 -4.12
CA MET A 36 -15.02 8.39 -3.65
C MET A 36 -15.89 8.60 -2.41
N GLU A 37 -16.96 7.82 -2.29
CA GLU A 37 -17.84 7.79 -1.10
C GLU A 37 -17.35 6.77 -0.08
N SER A 38 -16.79 5.66 -0.56
CA SER A 38 -16.25 4.59 0.25
C SER A 38 -15.17 3.81 -0.51
N GLY A 39 -14.33 3.09 0.19
CA GLY A 39 -13.32 2.23 -0.43
C GLY A 39 -12.01 2.16 0.35
N ILE A 40 -11.00 1.60 -0.30
CA ILE A 40 -9.65 1.43 0.23
C ILE A 40 -8.76 2.54 -0.32
N LEU A 41 -7.98 3.16 0.56
CA LEU A 41 -6.85 4.01 0.21
C LEU A 41 -5.62 3.47 0.93
N ALA A 42 -4.60 3.07 0.19
CA ALA A 42 -3.40 2.50 0.79
C ALA A 42 -2.14 2.80 -0.02
N VAL A 43 -1.01 2.68 0.66
CA VAL A 43 0.33 2.75 0.07
C VAL A 43 1.08 1.48 0.45
N ALA A 44 1.77 0.89 -0.51
CA ALA A 44 2.67 -0.23 -0.34
C ALA A 44 4.06 0.17 -0.83
N ASP A 45 5.08 0.06 0.03
CA ASP A 45 6.49 0.34 -0.26
C ASP A 45 7.23 -0.99 -0.32
N GLY A 46 7.67 -1.36 -1.51
CA GLY A 46 8.33 -2.62 -1.78
C GLY A 46 9.84 -2.55 -1.58
N VAL A 47 10.39 -3.58 -0.95
CA VAL A 47 11.83 -3.74 -0.77
C VAL A 47 12.33 -5.05 -1.35
N GLY A 48 13.51 -5.02 -1.95
CA GLY A 48 14.16 -6.20 -2.53
C GLY A 48 15.25 -5.81 -3.51
N GLY A 49 16.19 -6.74 -3.78
CA GLY A 49 17.20 -6.54 -4.82
C GLY A 49 16.62 -6.77 -6.22
N ASN A 50 17.29 -6.25 -7.25
CA ASN A 50 16.95 -6.52 -8.68
C ASN A 50 15.47 -6.29 -9.03
N ASN A 51 14.88 -5.19 -8.60
CA ASN A 51 13.47 -4.83 -8.80
C ASN A 51 12.44 -5.76 -8.09
N ALA A 52 12.88 -6.63 -7.20
CA ALA A 52 11.98 -7.49 -6.43
C ALA A 52 11.02 -6.67 -5.52
N GLY A 53 11.40 -5.46 -5.12
CA GLY A 53 10.54 -4.53 -4.42
C GLY A 53 9.29 -4.16 -5.22
N SER A 54 9.43 -3.87 -6.52
CA SER A 54 8.27 -3.56 -7.38
C SER A 54 7.34 -4.76 -7.57
N VAL A 55 7.89 -5.98 -7.56
CA VAL A 55 7.11 -7.22 -7.59
C VAL A 55 6.34 -7.41 -6.28
N ALA A 56 7.01 -7.19 -5.14
CA ALA A 56 6.40 -7.36 -3.82
C ALA A 56 5.24 -6.36 -3.60
N SER A 57 5.48 -5.06 -3.80
CA SER A 57 4.45 -4.04 -3.64
C SER A 57 3.32 -4.19 -4.66
N GLY A 58 3.64 -4.58 -5.90
CA GLY A 58 2.67 -4.87 -6.95
C GLY A 58 1.74 -6.02 -6.55
N TYR A 59 2.32 -7.13 -6.09
CA TYR A 59 1.53 -8.27 -5.63
C TYR A 59 0.58 -7.90 -4.49
N VAL A 60 1.11 -7.22 -3.46
CA VAL A 60 0.29 -6.77 -2.32
C VAL A 60 -0.83 -5.84 -2.78
N ALA A 61 -0.52 -4.88 -3.64
CA ALA A 61 -1.50 -3.92 -4.14
C ALA A 61 -2.62 -4.59 -4.96
N ASP A 62 -2.27 -5.50 -5.87
CA ASP A 62 -3.23 -6.22 -6.69
C ASP A 62 -4.15 -7.10 -5.84
N ARG A 63 -3.59 -7.79 -4.85
CA ARG A 63 -4.39 -8.60 -3.92
C ARG A 63 -5.30 -7.74 -3.06
N LEU A 64 -4.79 -6.63 -2.52
CA LEU A 64 -5.56 -5.73 -1.66
C LEU A 64 -6.73 -5.09 -2.41
N SER A 65 -6.50 -4.60 -3.64
CA SER A 65 -7.53 -3.95 -4.46
C SER A 65 -8.70 -4.87 -4.83
N ALA A 66 -8.48 -6.18 -4.81
CA ALA A 66 -9.49 -7.20 -5.10
C ALA A 66 -10.26 -7.68 -3.85
N LEU A 67 -9.85 -7.26 -2.63
CA LEU A 67 -10.51 -7.69 -1.41
C LEU A 67 -11.82 -6.91 -1.17
N PRO A 68 -12.89 -7.59 -0.78
CA PRO A 68 -14.15 -6.94 -0.39
C PRO A 68 -14.05 -6.26 0.98
N ASP A 69 -13.15 -6.73 1.84
CA ASP A 69 -12.89 -6.20 3.18
C ASP A 69 -11.44 -6.48 3.60
N ILE A 70 -10.90 -5.62 4.47
CA ILE A 70 -9.55 -5.77 5.02
C ILE A 70 -9.65 -6.36 6.41
N THR A 71 -9.27 -7.62 6.55
CA THR A 71 -9.19 -8.34 7.83
C THR A 71 -7.76 -8.75 8.12
N ALA A 72 -7.46 -9.06 9.37
CA ALA A 72 -6.15 -9.57 9.76
C ALA A 72 -5.84 -10.89 9.05
N GLU A 73 -6.84 -11.76 8.92
CA GLU A 73 -6.72 -13.03 8.22
C GLU A 73 -6.38 -12.85 6.73
N ALA A 74 -7.05 -11.91 6.05
CA ALA A 74 -6.77 -11.60 4.65
C ALA A 74 -5.35 -11.06 4.46
N LEU A 75 -4.85 -10.21 5.37
CA LEU A 75 -3.48 -9.73 5.33
C LEU A 75 -2.45 -10.84 5.61
N GLN A 76 -2.75 -11.76 6.51
CA GLN A 76 -1.91 -12.93 6.77
C GLN A 76 -1.85 -13.87 5.55
N GLU A 77 -2.96 -14.04 4.84
CA GLU A 77 -3.01 -14.82 3.59
C GLU A 77 -2.15 -14.18 2.51
N ILE A 78 -2.27 -12.87 2.28
CA ILE A 78 -1.42 -12.13 1.34
C ILE A 78 0.06 -12.26 1.71
N ASN A 79 0.40 -12.18 3.00
CA ASN A 79 1.78 -12.37 3.46
C ASN A 79 2.30 -13.79 3.17
N ALA A 80 1.49 -14.82 3.41
CA ALA A 80 1.86 -16.20 3.11
C ALA A 80 2.07 -16.44 1.60
N GLU A 81 1.20 -15.87 0.77
CA GLU A 81 1.33 -15.91 -0.69
C GLU A 81 2.59 -15.18 -1.19
N LEU A 82 2.87 -13.98 -0.64
CA LEU A 82 4.08 -13.23 -0.98
C LEU A 82 5.35 -13.97 -0.58
N LEU A 83 5.34 -14.61 0.59
CA LEU A 83 6.45 -15.44 1.04
C LEU A 83 6.67 -16.65 0.11
N ALA A 84 5.61 -17.33 -0.31
CA ALA A 84 5.70 -18.43 -1.28
C ALA A 84 6.28 -17.94 -2.61
N LEU A 85 5.81 -16.80 -3.13
CA LEU A 85 6.31 -16.19 -4.35
C LEU A 85 7.81 -15.85 -4.25
N SER A 86 8.26 -15.38 -3.08
CA SER A 86 9.68 -15.06 -2.84
C SER A 86 10.61 -16.25 -2.94
N MET A 87 10.09 -17.47 -2.81
CA MET A 87 10.85 -18.71 -2.90
C MET A 87 10.89 -19.30 -4.32
N GLU A 88 10.08 -18.78 -5.26
CA GLU A 88 10.01 -19.34 -6.62
C GLU A 88 11.26 -19.02 -7.47
N LYS A 89 11.89 -17.86 -7.22
CA LYS A 89 13.05 -17.39 -7.96
C LYS A 89 14.10 -16.82 -7.02
N ALA A 90 15.37 -17.08 -7.28
CA ALA A 90 16.48 -16.54 -6.49
C ALA A 90 16.49 -14.99 -6.44
N GLU A 91 16.06 -14.34 -7.52
CA GLU A 91 15.95 -12.87 -7.62
C GLU A 91 14.89 -12.26 -6.70
N TYR A 92 13.91 -13.04 -6.25
CA TYR A 92 12.84 -12.62 -5.33
C TYR A 92 13.19 -12.86 -3.86
N ASN A 93 14.35 -13.47 -3.59
CA ASN A 93 14.75 -13.79 -2.23
C ASN A 93 14.87 -12.51 -1.37
N GLY A 94 14.17 -12.51 -0.24
CA GLY A 94 14.17 -11.38 0.69
C GLY A 94 13.28 -10.21 0.25
N MET A 95 12.48 -10.34 -0.80
CA MET A 95 11.50 -9.31 -1.12
C MET A 95 10.43 -9.21 -0.06
N ALA A 96 10.01 -8.00 0.22
CA ALA A 96 8.93 -7.69 1.15
C ALA A 96 8.23 -6.41 0.74
N SER A 97 7.11 -6.10 1.36
CA SER A 97 6.42 -4.83 1.20
C SER A 97 5.82 -4.37 2.53
N THR A 98 5.89 -3.08 2.78
CA THR A 98 5.04 -2.45 3.78
C THR A 98 3.61 -2.32 3.23
N LEU A 99 2.67 -2.04 4.09
CA LEU A 99 1.31 -1.70 3.71
C LEU A 99 0.68 -0.82 4.78
N SER A 100 0.21 0.36 4.42
CA SER A 100 -0.55 1.22 5.34
C SER A 100 -1.68 1.91 4.60
N GLY A 101 -2.83 2.00 5.25
CA GLY A 101 -3.98 2.58 4.61
C GLY A 101 -5.21 2.69 5.48
N ILE A 102 -6.28 3.09 4.84
CA ILE A 102 -7.58 3.26 5.45
C ILE A 102 -8.66 2.62 4.57
N LEU A 103 -9.53 1.85 5.19
CA LEU A 103 -10.83 1.49 4.63
C LEU A 103 -11.84 2.46 5.18
N PHE A 104 -12.46 3.24 4.31
CA PHE A 104 -13.47 4.22 4.69
C PHE A 104 -14.82 3.89 4.08
N SER A 105 -15.85 4.08 4.85
CA SER A 105 -17.24 3.96 4.45
C SER A 105 -18.09 4.92 5.26
N GLU A 106 -19.34 5.10 4.89
CA GLU A 106 -20.25 5.99 5.61
C GLU A 106 -20.31 5.65 7.10
N GLY A 107 -19.84 6.60 7.92
CA GLY A 107 -19.85 6.49 9.39
C GLY A 107 -18.79 5.59 10.02
N LYS A 108 -17.91 4.93 9.23
CA LYS A 108 -16.90 4.03 9.79
C LYS A 108 -15.61 4.03 8.98
N ASN A 109 -14.50 4.37 9.65
CA ASN A 109 -13.16 4.31 9.09
C ASN A 109 -12.32 3.30 9.88
N ARG A 110 -11.60 2.43 9.16
CA ARG A 110 -10.65 1.47 9.75
C ARG A 110 -9.27 1.72 9.19
N LEU A 111 -8.32 1.94 10.09
CA LEU A 111 -6.90 2.04 9.76
C LEU A 111 -6.28 0.64 9.79
N PHE A 112 -5.37 0.37 8.87
CA PHE A 112 -4.51 -0.80 8.88
C PHE A 112 -3.08 -0.42 8.53
N SER A 113 -2.10 -1.12 9.13
CA SER A 113 -0.68 -0.85 8.91
C SER A 113 0.15 -2.10 9.18
N VAL A 114 1.15 -2.32 8.33
CA VAL A 114 2.21 -3.31 8.46
C VAL A 114 3.51 -2.66 7.99
N GLY A 115 4.52 -2.58 8.86
CA GLY A 115 5.80 -1.95 8.58
C GLY A 115 5.85 -0.47 8.97
N ASN A 116 6.68 0.31 8.28
CA ASN A 116 7.00 1.69 8.65
C ASN A 116 6.45 2.76 7.71
N THR A 117 5.58 2.41 6.78
CA THR A 117 4.79 3.38 6.02
C THR A 117 3.73 3.99 6.93
N ARG A 118 3.55 5.30 6.87
CA ARG A 118 2.79 6.03 7.90
C ARG A 118 1.55 6.70 7.36
N VAL A 119 0.53 6.75 8.19
CA VAL A 119 -0.69 7.52 7.96
C VAL A 119 -0.76 8.67 8.96
N TYR A 120 -1.03 9.86 8.46
CA TYR A 120 -1.16 11.08 9.26
C TYR A 120 -2.55 11.69 9.11
N LEU A 121 -3.04 12.24 10.20
CA LEU A 121 -4.23 13.07 10.23
C LEU A 121 -3.83 14.55 10.40
N LEU A 122 -4.28 15.41 9.49
CA LEU A 122 -4.18 16.85 9.67
C LEU A 122 -5.36 17.35 10.51
N GLN A 123 -5.07 17.69 11.76
CA GLN A 123 -6.08 18.22 12.71
C GLN A 123 -6.17 19.75 12.61
N SER A 124 -7.38 20.26 12.46
CA SER A 124 -7.68 21.72 12.45
C SER A 124 -6.83 22.50 11.46
N GLY A 125 -6.34 21.86 10.39
CA GLY A 125 -5.49 22.48 9.38
C GLY A 125 -4.09 22.92 9.84
N ARG A 126 -3.66 22.52 11.05
CA ARG A 126 -2.41 22.99 11.66
C ARG A 126 -1.48 21.89 12.19
N TYR A 127 -2.02 20.79 12.68
CA TYR A 127 -1.25 19.77 13.38
C TYR A 127 -1.36 18.44 12.68
N LEU A 128 -0.22 17.84 12.34
CA LEU A 128 -0.14 16.47 11.85
C LEU A 128 -0.03 15.52 13.04
N LYS A 129 -0.97 14.59 13.12
CA LYS A 129 -0.95 13.48 14.08
C LYS A 129 -0.68 12.18 13.32
N GLN A 130 0.40 11.49 13.67
CA GLN A 130 0.63 10.13 13.16
C GLN A 130 -0.41 9.19 13.77
N LEU A 131 -1.06 8.41 12.94
CA LEU A 131 -2.09 7.44 13.34
C LEU A 131 -1.55 6.01 13.42
N THR A 132 -0.49 5.70 12.68
CA THR A 132 0.17 4.38 12.66
C THR A 132 1.32 4.33 13.66
N VAL A 133 1.71 3.12 14.02
CA VAL A 133 2.93 2.83 14.79
C VAL A 133 3.82 2.00 13.87
N ASP A 134 5.09 2.35 13.78
CA ASP A 134 6.06 1.60 12.97
C ASP A 134 6.36 0.25 13.65
N ASP A 135 6.38 -0.82 12.87
CA ASP A 135 6.78 -2.16 13.31
C ASP A 135 8.31 -2.31 13.33
#